data_5a2a071183a7c252c83262351a7f5d66
#
_entry.id   5a2a071183a7c252c83262351a7f5d66
#
_cell.length_a   1.000
_cell.length_b   1.000
_cell.length_c   1.000
_cell.angle_alpha   90.00
_cell.angle_beta   90.00
_cell.angle_gamma   90.00
#
_symmetry.space_group_name_H-M   'P 1'
#
loop_
_entity.id
_entity.type
_entity.pdbx_description
1 polymer ?
#
loop_
_entity_poly.entity_id
_entity_poly.type
_entity_poly.pdbx_seq_one_letter_code
_entity_poly.pdbx_strand_id
1 'polypeptide(L)'
;MKRSLFVLCLLALFTGCSTDTYVSQENINKFDDLTVKKFLIAELKPKVIAEDKKIYLSLISHFDFDKAVLKPQDIKELDDFIAKIQPLSGDILIAGHTDYQGSDSYNEALSLRRSHAIESYLKARIDESHYHFEVKYFGEKNPIVKGHSLKANALNRRGLVMFTEA
;
A
#
# COMPACT_ATOMS: atom_id res chain seq x y z
N MET A 1 21.25 -4.16 -36.14
CA MET A 1 21.00 -5.59 -35.90
C MET A 1 20.28 -5.68 -34.54
N LYS A 2 18.98 -5.91 -34.56
CA LYS A 2 18.14 -6.01 -33.35
C LYS A 2 18.24 -7.46 -32.82
N ARG A 3 18.78 -7.64 -31.61
CA ARG A 3 18.71 -8.93 -30.92
C ARG A 3 17.44 -8.96 -30.08
N SER A 4 16.48 -9.72 -30.58
CA SER A 4 15.27 -10.09 -29.87
C SER A 4 15.63 -11.12 -28.79
N LEU A 5 15.42 -10.77 -27.51
CA LEU A 5 15.57 -11.72 -26.41
C LEU A 5 14.22 -12.37 -26.15
N PHE A 6 14.02 -13.56 -26.71
CA PHE A 6 12.91 -14.44 -26.34
C PHE A 6 13.17 -14.98 -24.94
N VAL A 7 12.38 -14.55 -23.98
CA VAL A 7 12.34 -15.21 -22.67
C VAL A 7 11.37 -16.37 -22.76
N LEU A 8 11.95 -17.56 -22.77
CA LEU A 8 11.27 -18.86 -22.78
C LEU A 8 10.52 -19.03 -21.46
N CYS A 9 9.19 -19.10 -21.52
CA CYS A 9 8.36 -19.46 -20.38
C CYS A 9 8.49 -20.98 -20.16
N LEU A 10 9.28 -21.40 -19.17
CA LEU A 10 9.34 -22.80 -18.75
C LEU A 10 8.15 -23.08 -17.84
N LEU A 11 7.17 -23.84 -18.34
CA LEU A 11 6.07 -24.38 -17.52
C LEU A 11 6.66 -25.41 -16.54
N ALA A 12 6.71 -25.06 -15.27
CA ALA A 12 6.84 -26.03 -14.19
C ALA A 12 5.46 -26.28 -13.59
N LEU A 13 4.91 -27.45 -13.88
CA LEU A 13 3.74 -28.01 -13.21
C LEU A 13 4.11 -28.34 -11.77
N PHE A 14 3.76 -27.47 -10.83
CA PHE A 14 3.62 -27.81 -9.41
C PHE A 14 2.36 -27.18 -8.84
N THR A 15 1.51 -28.04 -8.32
CA THR A 15 0.27 -27.78 -7.60
C THR A 15 0.50 -26.87 -6.39
N GLY A 16 0.06 -25.65 -6.49
CA GLY A 16 0.09 -24.66 -5.40
C GLY A 16 -0.30 -23.30 -5.99
N CYS A 17 -1.59 -22.96 -5.90
CA CYS A 17 -2.12 -21.73 -6.44
C CYS A 17 -1.61 -20.52 -5.63
N SER A 18 -0.46 -19.96 -6.02
CA SER A 18 -0.08 -18.59 -5.72
C SER A 18 -0.02 -17.85 -7.05
N THR A 19 -1.08 -17.12 -7.36
CA THR A 19 -1.08 -16.16 -8.47
C THR A 19 -0.21 -14.96 -8.07
N ASP A 20 1.10 -15.10 -8.21
CA ASP A 20 2.01 -13.96 -8.19
C ASP A 20 1.76 -13.15 -9.47
N THR A 21 0.85 -12.19 -9.40
CA THR A 21 0.60 -11.25 -10.50
C THR A 21 1.80 -10.30 -10.57
N TYR A 22 2.71 -10.57 -11.48
CA TYR A 22 3.82 -9.67 -11.79
C TYR A 22 3.29 -8.45 -12.55
N VAL A 23 3.34 -7.27 -11.93
CA VAL A 23 3.12 -6.00 -12.62
C VAL A 23 4.48 -5.42 -12.97
N SER A 24 4.80 -5.30 -14.26
CA SER A 24 6.07 -4.72 -14.70
C SER A 24 6.09 -3.20 -14.45
N GLN A 25 7.29 -2.64 -14.27
CA GLN A 25 7.49 -1.18 -14.13
C GLN A 25 6.90 -0.41 -15.32
N GLU A 26 6.96 -0.99 -16.53
CA GLU A 26 6.34 -0.41 -17.73
C GLU A 26 4.82 -0.27 -17.61
N ASN A 27 4.15 -1.23 -16.98
CA ASN A 27 2.71 -1.16 -16.73
C ASN A 27 2.37 -0.14 -15.63
N ILE A 28 3.19 -0.04 -14.59
CA ILE A 28 3.03 0.97 -13.53
C ILE A 28 3.16 2.38 -14.11
N ASN A 29 4.08 2.60 -15.05
CA ASN A 29 4.32 3.90 -15.68
C ASN A 29 3.19 4.37 -16.62
N LYS A 30 2.26 3.49 -17.01
CA LYS A 30 1.07 3.86 -17.79
C LYS A 30 -0.01 4.57 -16.98
N PHE A 31 0.08 4.57 -15.66
CA PHE A 31 -0.86 5.28 -14.80
C PHE A 31 -0.33 6.68 -14.51
N ASP A 32 -1.05 7.70 -14.94
CA ASP A 32 -0.69 9.11 -14.70
C ASP A 32 -0.92 9.52 -13.24
N ASP A 33 -1.80 8.80 -12.51
CA ASP A 33 -2.06 9.04 -11.11
C ASP A 33 -0.99 8.37 -10.24
N LEU A 34 -0.20 9.19 -9.56
CA LEU A 34 0.83 8.75 -8.62
C LEU A 34 0.26 7.84 -7.50
N THR A 35 -1.01 8.05 -7.13
CA THR A 35 -1.69 7.25 -6.10
C THR A 35 -1.96 5.84 -6.60
N VAL A 36 -2.39 5.70 -7.86
CA VAL A 36 -2.62 4.38 -8.48
C VAL A 36 -1.30 3.65 -8.69
N LYS A 37 -0.24 4.36 -9.11
CA LYS A 37 1.12 3.80 -9.20
C LYS A 37 1.59 3.26 -7.84
N LYS A 38 1.45 4.07 -6.80
CA LYS A 38 1.82 3.68 -5.43
C LYS A 38 0.98 2.53 -4.90
N PHE A 39 -0.32 2.50 -5.25
CA PHE A 39 -1.23 1.42 -4.87
C PHE A 39 -0.85 0.08 -5.53
N LEU A 40 -0.56 0.09 -6.83
CA LEU A 40 -0.11 -1.12 -7.54
C LEU A 40 1.20 -1.68 -6.95
N ILE A 41 2.11 -0.80 -6.53
CA ILE A 41 3.33 -1.21 -5.82
C ILE A 41 3.00 -1.82 -4.45
N ALA A 42 1.97 -1.31 -3.76
CA ALA A 42 1.58 -1.78 -2.43
C ALA A 42 0.86 -3.13 -2.41
N GLU A 43 0.11 -3.48 -3.47
CA GLU A 43 -0.50 -4.80 -3.60
C GLU A 43 0.50 -5.90 -4.00
N LEU A 44 1.64 -5.49 -4.56
CA LEU A 44 2.73 -6.41 -4.82
C LEU A 44 3.41 -6.73 -3.49
N LYS A 45 3.42 -8.00 -3.09
CA LYS A 45 4.27 -8.47 -1.98
C LYS A 45 5.68 -7.91 -2.15
N PRO A 46 6.40 -7.58 -1.07
CA PRO A 46 7.68 -6.89 -1.13
C PRO A 46 8.62 -7.62 -2.10
N LYS A 47 8.79 -7.06 -3.28
CA LYS A 47 9.76 -7.53 -4.26
C LYS A 47 10.85 -6.47 -4.33
N VAL A 48 12.05 -6.87 -4.04
CA VAL A 48 13.25 -6.04 -4.27
C VAL A 48 13.29 -5.71 -5.76
N ILE A 49 12.99 -4.46 -6.11
CA ILE A 49 13.16 -3.97 -7.47
C ILE A 49 14.62 -3.52 -7.57
N ALA A 50 15.43 -4.37 -8.19
CA ALA A 50 16.86 -4.16 -8.32
C ALA A 50 17.21 -3.25 -9.51
N GLU A 51 16.87 -1.95 -9.43
CA GLU A 51 17.51 -0.96 -10.33
C GLU A 51 18.40 0.05 -9.61
N ASP A 52 18.19 0.30 -8.29
CA ASP A 52 19.08 1.18 -7.49
C ASP A 52 19.40 0.63 -6.09
N LYS A 53 19.22 -0.66 -5.83
CA LYS A 53 19.42 -1.29 -4.51
C LYS A 53 18.58 -0.69 -3.36
N LYS A 54 17.57 0.13 -3.64
CA LYS A 54 16.68 0.70 -2.62
C LYS A 54 15.61 -0.30 -2.20
N ILE A 55 15.32 -0.34 -0.91
CA ILE A 55 14.25 -1.18 -0.35
C ILE A 55 12.93 -0.42 -0.43
N TYR A 56 11.91 -1.08 -0.98
CA TYR A 56 10.54 -0.60 -1.00
C TYR A 56 9.67 -1.60 -0.25
N LEU A 57 8.98 -1.14 0.78
CA LEU A 57 8.04 -1.95 1.54
C LEU A 57 6.67 -1.29 1.54
N SER A 58 5.62 -2.10 1.51
CA SER A 58 4.25 -1.59 1.58
C SER A 58 3.35 -2.50 2.41
N LEU A 59 2.33 -1.90 3.01
CA LEU A 59 1.34 -2.57 3.84
C LEU A 59 -0.02 -1.92 3.63
N ILE A 60 -1.09 -2.72 3.65
CA ILE A 60 -2.48 -2.26 3.62
C ILE A 60 -3.17 -2.70 4.90
N SER A 61 -3.72 -1.75 5.65
CA SER A 61 -4.60 -1.99 6.78
C SER A 61 -6.05 -1.74 6.39
N HIS A 62 -6.99 -2.59 6.84
CA HIS A 62 -8.41 -2.47 6.52
C HIS A 62 -9.22 -2.03 7.74
N PHE A 63 -10.13 -1.08 7.51
CA PHE A 63 -10.97 -0.52 8.56
C PHE A 63 -12.42 -1.01 8.47
N ASP A 64 -13.06 -1.13 9.62
CA ASP A 64 -14.50 -1.34 9.68
C ASP A 64 -15.27 -0.12 9.15
N PHE A 65 -16.55 -0.34 8.85
CA PHE A 65 -17.44 0.74 8.44
C PHE A 65 -17.45 1.85 9.49
N ASP A 66 -17.27 3.07 9.05
CA ASP A 66 -17.27 4.28 9.89
C ASP A 66 -16.25 4.29 11.04
N LYS A 67 -15.18 3.49 10.95
CA LYS A 67 -14.12 3.45 11.98
C LYS A 67 -12.76 3.82 11.42
N ALA A 68 -11.92 4.37 12.31
CA ALA A 68 -10.51 4.64 12.10
C ALA A 68 -9.63 3.93 13.17
N VAL A 69 -10.14 2.83 13.73
CA VAL A 69 -9.44 2.03 14.76
C VAL A 69 -8.75 0.88 14.05
N LEU A 70 -7.45 0.70 14.30
CA LEU A 70 -6.66 -0.42 13.81
C LEU A 70 -7.15 -1.73 14.46
N LYS A 71 -7.27 -2.77 13.67
CA LYS A 71 -7.65 -4.10 14.14
C LYS A 71 -6.43 -4.85 14.68
N PRO A 72 -6.61 -5.84 15.55
CA PRO A 72 -5.50 -6.63 16.08
C PRO A 72 -4.61 -7.27 15.00
N GLN A 73 -5.20 -7.69 13.88
CA GLN A 73 -4.46 -8.23 12.75
C GLN A 73 -3.60 -7.16 12.08
N ASP A 74 -4.17 -5.97 11.80
CA ASP A 74 -3.43 -4.85 11.19
C ASP A 74 -2.30 -4.37 12.10
N ILE A 75 -2.50 -4.39 13.42
CA ILE A 75 -1.47 -4.09 14.42
C ILE A 75 -0.29 -5.04 14.28
N LYS A 76 -0.54 -6.35 14.19
CA LYS A 76 0.52 -7.35 14.01
C LYS A 76 1.29 -7.11 12.71
N GLU A 77 0.59 -6.84 11.62
CA GLU A 77 1.22 -6.56 10.32
C GLU A 77 2.05 -5.27 10.35
N LEU A 78 1.60 -4.25 11.09
CA LEU A 78 2.35 -3.02 11.32
C LEU A 78 3.60 -3.27 12.17
N ASP A 79 3.54 -4.12 13.19
CA ASP A 79 4.72 -4.51 13.99
C ASP A 79 5.75 -5.26 13.13
N ASP A 80 5.31 -6.17 12.28
CA ASP A 80 6.17 -6.88 11.33
C ASP A 80 6.79 -5.92 10.29
N PHE A 81 6.05 -4.89 9.88
CA PHE A 81 6.54 -3.83 9.00
C PHE A 81 7.59 -2.98 9.71
N ILE A 82 7.34 -2.54 10.93
CA ILE A 82 8.27 -1.78 11.77
C ILE A 82 9.60 -2.54 11.92
N ALA A 83 9.55 -3.83 12.25
CA ALA A 83 10.74 -4.65 12.43
C ALA A 83 11.62 -4.69 11.17
N LYS A 84 11.02 -4.59 9.97
CA LYS A 84 11.74 -4.58 8.70
C LYS A 84 12.38 -3.23 8.38
N ILE A 85 11.75 -2.12 8.78
CA ILE A 85 12.26 -0.77 8.48
C ILE A 85 13.20 -0.22 9.57
N GLN A 86 13.12 -0.71 10.81
CA GLN A 86 13.93 -0.21 11.94
C GLN A 86 15.45 -0.08 11.66
N PRO A 87 16.11 -1.02 10.94
CA PRO A 87 17.53 -0.88 10.61
C PRO A 87 17.81 0.12 9.47
N LEU A 88 16.78 0.75 8.92
CA LEU A 88 16.84 1.59 7.72
C LEU A 88 16.46 3.03 8.05
N SER A 89 16.67 3.94 7.10
CA SER A 89 16.14 5.31 7.12
C SER A 89 15.48 5.60 5.77
N GLY A 90 14.51 6.50 5.75
CA GLY A 90 13.83 6.83 4.50
C GLY A 90 12.49 7.51 4.65
N ASP A 91 11.70 7.49 3.58
CA ASP A 91 10.39 8.12 3.50
C ASP A 91 9.28 7.15 3.84
N ILE A 92 8.33 7.56 4.66
CA ILE A 92 7.10 6.82 4.97
C ILE A 92 5.91 7.63 4.47
N LEU A 93 5.25 7.15 3.42
CA LEU A 93 3.98 7.68 2.95
C LEU A 93 2.83 6.88 3.54
N ILE A 94 1.85 7.60 4.12
CA ILE A 94 0.61 7.03 4.63
C ILE A 94 -0.57 7.64 3.88
N ALA A 95 -1.49 6.80 3.39
CA ALA A 95 -2.65 7.26 2.64
C ALA A 95 -3.95 6.58 3.12
N GLY A 96 -4.92 7.38 3.54
CA GLY A 96 -6.23 6.90 4.00
C GLY A 96 -7.29 6.96 2.90
N HIS A 97 -8.20 5.99 2.93
CA HIS A 97 -9.32 5.86 1.99
C HIS A 97 -10.60 5.42 2.68
N THR A 98 -11.73 5.72 2.05
CA THR A 98 -13.06 5.23 2.46
C THR A 98 -13.73 4.45 1.33
N ASP A 99 -14.86 3.82 1.65
CA ASP A 99 -15.82 3.43 0.62
C ASP A 99 -16.68 4.66 0.22
N TYR A 100 -17.62 4.47 -0.70
CA TYR A 100 -18.47 5.53 -1.24
C TYR A 100 -19.56 6.04 -0.29
N GLN A 101 -19.75 5.41 0.87
CA GLN A 101 -20.86 5.73 1.77
C GLN A 101 -20.53 6.98 2.60
N GLY A 102 -21.35 8.01 2.44
CA GLY A 102 -21.20 9.29 3.15
C GLY A 102 -21.11 10.49 2.20
N SER A 103 -20.89 11.67 2.76
CA SER A 103 -20.57 12.85 1.95
C SER A 103 -19.07 12.94 1.69
N ASP A 104 -18.68 13.61 0.61
CA ASP A 104 -17.25 13.83 0.27
C ASP A 104 -16.48 14.40 1.46
N SER A 105 -17.02 15.44 2.11
CA SER A 105 -16.36 16.08 3.26
C SER A 105 -16.23 15.16 4.46
N TYR A 106 -17.23 14.31 4.70
CA TYR A 106 -17.18 13.30 5.75
C TYR A 106 -16.11 12.24 5.44
N ASN A 107 -16.10 11.75 4.20
CA ASN A 107 -15.15 10.73 3.75
C ASN A 107 -13.71 11.25 3.72
N GLU A 108 -13.49 12.51 3.35
CA GLU A 108 -12.18 13.17 3.49
C GLU A 108 -11.71 13.18 4.95
N ALA A 109 -12.56 13.63 5.87
CA ALA A 109 -12.23 13.65 7.30
C ALA A 109 -12.01 12.24 7.88
N LEU A 110 -12.80 11.23 7.47
CA LEU A 110 -12.63 9.85 7.91
C LEU A 110 -11.33 9.23 7.37
N SER A 111 -11.01 9.48 6.10
CA SER A 111 -9.77 9.00 5.51
C SER A 111 -8.54 9.61 6.19
N LEU A 112 -8.59 10.90 6.56
CA LEU A 112 -7.54 11.56 7.34
C LEU A 112 -7.37 10.92 8.72
N ARG A 113 -8.48 10.65 9.45
CA ARG A 113 -8.41 9.95 10.75
C ARG A 113 -7.77 8.57 10.62
N ARG A 114 -8.03 7.83 9.55
CA ARG A 114 -7.41 6.53 9.26
C ARG A 114 -5.90 6.64 9.03
N SER A 115 -5.48 7.63 8.26
CA SER A 115 -4.05 7.90 8.07
C SER A 115 -3.37 8.23 9.39
N HIS A 116 -3.95 9.11 10.20
CA HIS A 116 -3.39 9.48 11.51
C HIS A 116 -3.37 8.33 12.51
N ALA A 117 -4.32 7.41 12.45
CA ALA A 117 -4.30 6.22 13.31
C ALA A 117 -3.06 5.35 13.02
N ILE A 118 -2.71 5.19 11.76
CA ILE A 118 -1.51 4.46 11.34
C ILE A 118 -0.25 5.27 11.69
N GLU A 119 -0.21 6.55 11.35
CA GLU A 119 0.91 7.43 11.66
C GLU A 119 1.26 7.42 13.15
N SER A 120 0.26 7.63 14.00
CA SER A 120 0.43 7.63 15.46
C SER A 120 0.94 6.27 15.95
N TYR A 121 0.48 5.19 15.36
CA TYR A 121 0.95 3.84 15.71
C TYR A 121 2.42 3.65 15.38
N LEU A 122 2.86 4.07 14.20
CA LEU A 122 4.24 3.97 13.76
C LEU A 122 5.15 4.88 14.60
N LYS A 123 4.82 6.14 14.74
CA LYS A 123 5.61 7.14 15.49
C LYS A 123 5.83 6.78 16.96
N ALA A 124 4.88 6.09 17.57
CA ALA A 124 5.03 5.61 18.94
C ALA A 124 6.05 4.46 19.10
N ARG A 125 6.57 3.88 18.00
CA ARG A 125 7.37 2.64 18.01
C ARG A 125 8.70 2.72 17.24
N ILE A 126 8.92 3.79 16.48
CA ILE A 126 10.16 4.00 15.73
C ILE A 126 10.78 5.34 16.14
N ASP A 127 12.08 5.49 15.90
CA ASP A 127 12.77 6.77 16.08
C ASP A 127 12.48 7.66 14.86
N GLU A 128 11.61 8.65 15.05
CA GLU A 128 11.17 9.56 13.98
C GLU A 128 12.33 10.31 13.30
N SER A 129 13.48 10.44 13.95
CA SER A 129 14.64 11.14 13.38
C SER A 129 15.21 10.46 12.11
N HIS A 130 14.90 9.18 11.92
CA HIS A 130 15.36 8.39 10.77
C HIS A 130 14.36 8.39 9.61
N TYR A 131 13.17 8.99 9.78
CA TYR A 131 12.10 8.87 8.78
C TYR A 131 11.46 10.22 8.49
N HIS A 132 11.17 10.44 7.20
CA HIS A 132 10.29 11.52 6.77
C HIS A 132 8.88 11.00 6.54
N PHE A 133 7.89 11.54 7.28
CA PHE A 133 6.49 11.15 7.17
C PHE A 133 5.72 12.06 6.22
N GLU A 134 5.01 11.48 5.29
CA GLU A 134 4.03 12.15 4.44
C GLU A 134 2.65 11.52 4.65
N VAL A 135 1.66 12.31 5.09
CA VAL A 135 0.28 11.84 5.30
C VAL A 135 -0.62 12.38 4.19
N LYS A 136 -1.36 11.48 3.55
CA LYS A 136 -2.38 11.78 2.53
C LYS A 136 -3.73 11.19 2.90
N TYR A 137 -4.78 11.79 2.36
CA TYR A 137 -6.15 11.31 2.52
C TYR A 137 -6.93 11.58 1.23
N PHE A 138 -7.77 10.64 0.85
CA PHE A 138 -8.43 10.67 -0.47
C PHE A 138 -9.95 10.51 -0.40
N GLY A 139 -10.50 10.30 0.80
CA GLY A 139 -11.91 9.97 0.91
C GLY A 139 -12.23 8.73 0.07
N GLU A 140 -13.28 8.83 -0.72
CA GLU A 140 -13.72 7.78 -1.65
C GLU A 140 -13.16 7.90 -3.07
N LYS A 141 -12.37 8.95 -3.35
CA LYS A 141 -12.01 9.36 -4.73
C LYS A 141 -11.14 8.34 -5.48
N ASN A 142 -10.42 7.48 -4.78
CA ASN A 142 -9.49 6.51 -5.37
C ASN A 142 -9.82 5.08 -4.94
N PRO A 143 -10.97 4.51 -5.37
CA PRO A 143 -11.33 3.14 -5.01
C PRO A 143 -10.41 2.13 -5.72
N ILE A 144 -9.94 1.11 -4.99
CA ILE A 144 -9.19 0.00 -5.59
C ILE A 144 -10.11 -1.01 -6.28
N VAL A 145 -11.34 -1.11 -5.77
CA VAL A 145 -12.36 -1.95 -6.39
C VAL A 145 -13.55 -1.08 -6.75
N LYS A 146 -13.88 -1.05 -8.03
CA LYS A 146 -15.07 -0.35 -8.53
C LYS A 146 -16.33 -1.11 -8.13
N GLY A 147 -17.42 -0.36 -7.90
CA GLY A 147 -18.73 -0.89 -7.53
C GLY A 147 -19.00 -0.79 -6.03
N HIS A 148 -20.24 -1.15 -5.64
CA HIS A 148 -20.81 -0.89 -4.32
C HIS A 148 -21.15 -2.17 -3.56
N SER A 149 -20.57 -3.31 -3.93
CA SER A 149 -20.77 -4.56 -3.17
C SER A 149 -20.13 -4.46 -1.77
N LEU A 150 -20.63 -5.26 -0.84
CA LEU A 150 -20.06 -5.32 0.52
C LEU A 150 -18.56 -5.62 0.50
N LYS A 151 -18.13 -6.51 -0.41
CA LYS A 151 -16.72 -6.85 -0.61
C LYS A 151 -15.92 -5.67 -1.15
N ALA A 152 -16.42 -4.96 -2.17
CA ALA A 152 -15.76 -3.78 -2.73
C ALA A 152 -15.59 -2.69 -1.65
N ASN A 153 -16.67 -2.41 -0.89
CA ASN A 153 -16.62 -1.45 0.19
C ASN A 153 -15.58 -1.82 1.26
N ALA A 154 -15.54 -3.09 1.68
CA ALA A 154 -14.57 -3.55 2.67
C ALA A 154 -13.12 -3.37 2.19
N LEU A 155 -12.82 -3.60 0.92
CA LEU A 155 -11.50 -3.40 0.34
C LEU A 155 -11.15 -1.90 0.19
N ASN A 156 -12.14 -1.06 -0.11
CA ASN A 156 -11.94 0.39 -0.26
C ASN A 156 -11.69 1.09 1.09
N ARG A 157 -12.22 0.58 2.21
CA ARG A 157 -11.96 1.09 3.56
C ARG A 157 -10.57 0.67 4.03
N ARG A 158 -9.55 1.39 3.60
CA ARG A 158 -8.15 1.02 3.85
C ARG A 158 -7.27 2.20 4.23
N GLY A 159 -6.16 1.86 4.83
CA GLY A 159 -4.99 2.71 4.96
C GLY A 159 -3.80 2.03 4.28
N LEU A 160 -3.06 2.77 3.49
CA LEU A 160 -1.84 2.33 2.82
C LEU A 160 -0.64 2.92 3.55
N VAL A 161 0.38 2.11 3.79
CA VAL A 161 1.70 2.54 4.23
C VAL A 161 2.72 2.13 3.19
N MET A 162 3.61 3.03 2.83
CA MET A 162 4.75 2.76 1.94
C MET A 162 6.01 3.32 2.57
N PHE A 163 7.05 2.49 2.63
CA PHE A 163 8.40 2.90 2.97
C PHE A 163 9.29 2.85 1.72
N THR A 164 10.11 3.88 1.57
CA THR A 164 11.17 3.95 0.55
C THR A 164 12.47 4.27 1.27
N GLU A 165 13.46 3.41 1.16
CA GLU A 165 14.80 3.64 1.71
C GLU A 165 15.42 4.90 1.10
N ALA A 166 16.18 5.66 1.91
CA ALA A 166 16.82 6.93 1.52
C ALA A 166 17.92 6.76 0.47
#